data_2ea59de952e254605ae401fc846b1cd1
#
_entry.id   2ea59de952e254605ae401fc846b1cd1
#
_cell.length_a   1.000
_cell.length_b   1.000
_cell.length_c   1.000
_cell.angle_alpha   90.00
_cell.angle_beta   90.00
_cell.angle_gamma   90.00
#
_symmetry.space_group_name_H-M   'P 1'
#
loop_
_entity.id
_entity.type
_entity.pdbx_description
1 polymer ?
#
loop_
_entity_poly.entity_id
_entity_poly.type
_entity_poly.pdbx_seq_one_letter_code
_entity_poly.pdbx_strand_id
1 'polypeptide(L)'
;MAVGLKVDFLWYSIGQPDFLHSFFSTICVNLENSNWGSKFPILMKELYEGKLKHENIDSVIRELNEIELLFRKLGTDKVVWDIDNPKLTPPWGDNISPDIHNLSEYFWTSDGYNLFEIIREALEEGKKERIDVELKSI
;
A
#
# COMPACT_ATOMS: atom_id res chain seq x y z
N MET A 1 -0.06 -3.05 17.86
CA MET A 1 0.71 -3.84 16.89
C MET A 1 0.91 -3.03 15.62
N ALA A 2 2.13 -2.96 15.14
CA ALA A 2 2.44 -2.19 13.94
C ALA A 2 2.96 -3.10 12.84
N VAL A 3 2.76 -2.70 11.58
CA VAL A 3 3.25 -3.44 10.43
C VAL A 3 4.27 -2.61 9.68
N GLY A 4 5.10 -3.28 8.91
CA GLY A 4 6.09 -2.65 8.07
C GLY A 4 6.71 -3.64 7.11
N LEU A 5 7.59 -3.14 6.26
CA LEU A 5 8.32 -3.98 5.32
C LEU A 5 9.74 -4.21 5.84
N LYS A 6 10.17 -5.45 5.75
CA LYS A 6 11.51 -5.84 6.18
C LYS A 6 12.32 -6.30 4.97
N VAL A 7 13.51 -5.71 4.81
CA VAL A 7 14.47 -6.10 3.79
C VAL A 7 15.80 -6.33 4.53
N ASP A 8 16.17 -7.60 4.74
CA ASP A 8 17.33 -7.99 5.52
C ASP A 8 17.26 -7.37 6.93
N PHE A 9 18.17 -6.48 7.30
CA PHE A 9 18.17 -5.81 8.60
C PHE A 9 17.33 -4.54 8.62
N LEU A 10 16.90 -4.05 7.47
CA LEU A 10 16.20 -2.77 7.36
C LEU A 10 14.72 -2.93 7.61
N TRP A 11 14.16 -1.99 8.34
CA TRP A 11 12.74 -1.95 8.67
C TRP A 11 12.13 -0.66 8.14
N TYR A 12 11.10 -0.80 7.33
CA TYR A 12 10.37 0.33 6.75
C TYR A 12 8.99 0.37 7.40
N SER A 13 8.82 1.25 8.38
CA SER A 13 7.60 1.32 9.17
C SER A 13 6.43 1.86 8.37
N ILE A 14 5.28 1.22 8.50
CA ILE A 14 4.05 1.66 7.83
C ILE A 14 3.06 2.23 8.84
N GLY A 15 2.61 1.44 9.78
CA GLY A 15 1.64 1.86 10.79
C GLY A 15 0.75 0.71 11.22
N GLN A 16 -0.51 1.00 11.50
CA GLN A 16 -1.45 0.00 11.97
C GLN A 16 -1.90 -0.93 10.83
N PRO A 17 -2.23 -2.19 11.14
CA PRO A 17 -2.66 -3.15 10.10
C PRO A 17 -3.90 -2.70 9.34
N ASP A 18 -4.85 -2.05 10.00
CA ASP A 18 -6.08 -1.58 9.36
C ASP A 18 -5.81 -0.45 8.36
N PHE A 19 -4.83 0.40 8.65
CA PHE A 19 -4.40 1.44 7.71
C PHE A 19 -3.84 0.81 6.43
N LEU A 20 -2.95 -0.18 6.57
CA LEU A 20 -2.41 -0.88 5.39
C LEU A 20 -3.51 -1.63 4.64
N HIS A 21 -4.41 -2.28 5.36
CA HIS A 21 -5.54 -2.97 4.74
C HIS A 21 -6.43 -2.00 3.96
N SER A 22 -6.58 -0.77 4.44
CA SER A 22 -7.33 0.27 3.72
C SER A 22 -6.67 0.60 2.38
N PHE A 23 -5.37 0.71 2.36
CA PHE A 23 -4.64 0.98 1.11
C PHE A 23 -4.94 -0.10 0.08
N PHE A 24 -4.83 -1.36 0.45
CA PHE A 24 -5.12 -2.48 -0.44
C PHE A 24 -6.61 -2.58 -0.78
N SER A 25 -7.49 -2.31 0.17
CA SER A 25 -8.94 -2.30 -0.07
C SER A 25 -9.32 -1.23 -1.10
N THR A 26 -8.72 -0.06 -0.99
CA THR A 26 -8.97 1.05 -1.93
C THR A 26 -8.51 0.68 -3.35
N ILE A 27 -7.37 0.02 -3.46
CA ILE A 27 -6.89 -0.48 -4.75
C ILE A 27 -7.91 -1.47 -5.34
N CYS A 28 -8.31 -2.44 -4.54
CA CYS A 28 -9.19 -3.52 -5.02
C CYS A 28 -10.53 -2.98 -5.51
N VAL A 29 -11.19 -2.15 -4.71
CA VAL A 29 -12.52 -1.64 -5.05
C VAL A 29 -12.48 -0.71 -6.26
N ASN A 30 -11.52 0.21 -6.30
CA ASN A 30 -11.50 1.24 -7.34
C ASN A 30 -10.80 0.80 -8.62
N LEU A 31 -9.81 -0.06 -8.55
CA LEU A 31 -8.98 -0.40 -9.70
C LEU A 31 -9.14 -1.83 -10.18
N GLU A 32 -9.66 -2.72 -9.34
CA GLU A 32 -9.80 -4.14 -9.69
C GLU A 32 -11.26 -4.60 -9.68
N ASN A 33 -12.22 -3.70 -9.70
CA ASN A 33 -13.65 -4.01 -9.67
C ASN A 33 -14.03 -4.94 -8.53
N SER A 34 -13.42 -4.76 -7.36
CA SER A 34 -13.61 -5.57 -6.15
C SER A 34 -13.20 -7.04 -6.32
N ASN A 35 -12.37 -7.33 -7.32
CA ASN A 35 -11.84 -8.66 -7.56
C ASN A 35 -10.35 -8.69 -7.20
N TRP A 36 -10.06 -9.05 -5.97
CA TRP A 36 -8.72 -8.95 -5.36
C TRP A 36 -7.64 -9.62 -6.19
N GLY A 37 -6.63 -8.83 -6.59
CA GLY A 37 -5.48 -9.33 -7.34
C GLY A 37 -5.74 -9.55 -8.83
N SER A 38 -6.91 -9.16 -9.35
CA SER A 38 -7.22 -9.38 -10.76
C SER A 38 -6.39 -8.52 -11.70
N LYS A 39 -5.97 -7.34 -11.24
CA LYS A 39 -5.16 -6.42 -12.06
C LYS A 39 -3.73 -6.32 -11.57
N PHE A 40 -3.53 -6.37 -10.25
CA PHE A 40 -2.21 -6.24 -9.63
C PHE A 40 -1.91 -7.46 -8.76
N PRO A 41 -1.76 -8.64 -9.40
CA PRO A 41 -1.69 -9.91 -8.63
C PRO A 41 -0.48 -10.00 -7.72
N ILE A 42 0.66 -9.45 -8.10
CA ILE A 42 1.88 -9.64 -7.32
C ILE A 42 1.85 -8.76 -6.07
N LEU A 43 1.46 -7.50 -6.20
CA LEU A 43 1.33 -6.62 -5.05
C LEU A 43 0.22 -7.10 -4.12
N MET A 44 -0.96 -7.40 -4.67
CA MET A 44 -2.15 -7.71 -3.88
C MET A 44 -2.08 -9.09 -3.22
N LYS A 45 -1.44 -10.05 -3.86
CA LYS A 45 -1.40 -11.41 -3.34
C LYS A 45 -0.04 -11.76 -2.75
N GLU A 46 1.03 -11.58 -3.50
CA GLU A 46 2.34 -12.01 -3.03
C GLU A 46 2.87 -11.12 -1.90
N LEU A 47 2.95 -9.81 -2.11
CA LEU A 47 3.47 -8.92 -1.08
C LEU A 47 2.54 -8.84 0.12
N TYR A 48 1.25 -8.67 -0.10
CA TYR A 48 0.29 -8.52 1.00
C TYR A 48 0.16 -9.78 1.84
N GLU A 49 0.41 -10.95 1.26
CA GLU A 49 0.35 -12.21 2.00
C GLU A 49 1.61 -12.46 2.83
N GLY A 50 2.62 -11.63 2.69
CA GLY A 50 3.72 -11.61 3.63
C GLY A 50 5.13 -11.67 3.07
N LYS A 51 5.33 -12.17 1.86
CA LYS A 51 6.67 -12.30 1.31
C LYS A 51 6.69 -12.16 -0.20
N LEU A 52 7.43 -11.16 -0.66
CA LEU A 52 7.67 -10.91 -2.08
C LEU A 52 9.07 -11.39 -2.45
N LYS A 53 9.16 -12.30 -3.41
CA LYS A 53 10.45 -12.77 -3.89
C LYS A 53 11.16 -11.69 -4.69
N HIS A 54 12.48 -11.58 -4.50
CA HIS A 54 13.25 -10.51 -5.15
C HIS A 54 13.16 -10.56 -6.68
N GLU A 55 12.96 -11.74 -7.28
CA GLU A 55 12.80 -11.88 -8.73
C GLU A 55 11.56 -11.17 -9.25
N ASN A 56 10.57 -10.94 -8.40
CA ASN A 56 9.29 -10.31 -8.77
C ASN A 56 9.23 -8.82 -8.42
N ILE A 57 10.31 -8.25 -7.89
CA ILE A 57 10.29 -6.86 -7.43
C ILE A 57 10.05 -5.89 -8.58
N ASP A 58 10.69 -6.08 -9.73
CA ASP A 58 10.48 -5.19 -10.87
C ASP A 58 9.02 -5.15 -11.30
N SER A 59 8.36 -6.30 -11.28
CA SER A 59 6.93 -6.39 -11.63
C SER A 59 6.07 -5.63 -10.64
N VAL A 60 6.39 -5.72 -9.34
CA VAL A 60 5.64 -5.01 -8.30
C VAL A 60 5.87 -3.50 -8.41
N ILE A 61 7.08 -3.07 -8.71
CA ILE A 61 7.37 -1.64 -8.90
C ILE A 61 6.50 -1.09 -10.04
N ARG A 62 6.37 -1.82 -11.14
CA ARG A 62 5.50 -1.41 -12.24
C ARG A 62 4.04 -1.35 -11.81
N GLU A 63 3.57 -2.34 -11.04
CA GLU A 63 2.21 -2.33 -10.51
C GLU A 63 1.99 -1.12 -9.60
N LEU A 64 2.92 -0.86 -8.69
CA LEU A 64 2.82 0.25 -7.76
C LEU A 64 2.80 1.61 -8.48
N ASN A 65 3.64 1.76 -9.49
CA ASN A 65 3.69 3.01 -10.27
C ASN A 65 2.38 3.24 -11.03
N GLU A 66 1.79 2.19 -11.59
CA GLU A 66 0.50 2.31 -12.27
C GLU A 66 -0.61 2.68 -11.28
N ILE A 67 -0.61 2.07 -10.10
CA ILE A 67 -1.59 2.39 -9.05
C ILE A 67 -1.48 3.86 -8.67
N GLU A 68 -0.29 4.36 -8.47
CA GLU A 68 -0.08 5.76 -8.09
C GLU A 68 -0.63 6.70 -9.16
N LEU A 69 -0.37 6.42 -10.43
CA LEU A 69 -0.90 7.22 -11.54
C LEU A 69 -2.42 7.22 -11.56
N LEU A 70 -3.03 6.05 -11.33
CA LEU A 70 -4.49 5.95 -11.31
C LEU A 70 -5.08 6.64 -10.08
N PHE A 71 -4.42 6.56 -8.93
CA PHE A 71 -4.86 7.23 -7.71
C PHE A 71 -4.84 8.74 -7.82
N ARG A 72 -3.98 9.31 -8.66
CA ARG A 72 -3.98 10.75 -8.91
C ARG A 72 -5.27 11.24 -9.55
N LYS A 73 -6.02 10.34 -10.20
CA LYS A 73 -7.28 10.66 -10.86
C LYS A 73 -8.49 10.42 -9.97
N LEU A 74 -8.29 9.94 -8.75
CA LEU A 74 -9.37 9.61 -7.83
C LEU A 74 -9.38 10.58 -6.65
N GLY A 75 -10.55 11.13 -6.34
CA GLY A 75 -10.71 11.98 -5.18
C GLY A 75 -10.62 11.20 -3.87
N THR A 76 -10.38 11.91 -2.78
CA THR A 76 -10.22 11.29 -1.47
C THR A 76 -11.48 10.62 -0.95
N ASP A 77 -12.64 10.98 -1.52
CA ASP A 77 -13.91 10.34 -1.20
C ASP A 77 -13.99 8.88 -1.67
N LYS A 78 -13.06 8.46 -2.52
CA LYS A 78 -13.01 7.09 -3.03
C LYS A 78 -12.26 6.13 -2.12
N VAL A 79 -11.75 6.58 -0.98
CA VAL A 79 -11.05 5.71 -0.04
C VAL A 79 -12.03 4.65 0.50
N VAL A 80 -11.51 3.43 0.64
CA VAL A 80 -12.24 2.30 1.24
C VAL A 80 -11.45 1.88 2.47
N TRP A 81 -12.07 1.99 3.65
CA TRP A 81 -11.35 1.64 4.87
C TRP A 81 -11.15 0.13 5.02
N ASP A 82 -12.19 -0.64 4.73
CA ASP A 82 -12.12 -2.09 4.87
C ASP A 82 -13.08 -2.75 3.87
N ILE A 83 -12.53 -3.44 2.88
CA ILE A 83 -13.32 -4.12 1.86
C ILE A 83 -14.20 -5.23 2.45
N ASP A 84 -13.75 -5.82 3.57
CA ASP A 84 -14.49 -6.91 4.23
C ASP A 84 -15.62 -6.38 5.12
N ASN A 85 -15.61 -5.08 5.43
CA ASN A 85 -16.65 -4.44 6.21
C ASN A 85 -16.88 -3.02 5.68
N PRO A 86 -17.71 -2.88 4.62
CA PRO A 86 -17.90 -1.58 3.98
C PRO A 86 -18.58 -0.52 4.84
N LYS A 87 -19.10 -0.90 6.01
CA LYS A 87 -19.67 0.08 6.95
C LYS A 87 -18.59 0.83 7.74
N LEU A 88 -17.39 0.30 7.81
CA LEU A 88 -16.30 0.97 8.51
C LEU A 88 -15.76 2.13 7.68
N THR A 89 -15.45 3.23 8.38
CA THR A 89 -14.90 4.43 7.78
C THR A 89 -13.56 4.75 8.44
N PRO A 90 -12.73 5.58 7.80
CA PRO A 90 -11.47 5.99 8.43
C PRO A 90 -11.71 6.63 9.78
N PRO A 91 -10.83 6.40 10.78
CA PRO A 91 -11.01 6.98 12.12
C PRO A 91 -11.09 8.50 12.13
N TRP A 92 -10.47 9.17 11.16
CA TRP A 92 -10.51 10.63 11.04
C TRP A 92 -11.71 11.15 10.24
N GLY A 93 -12.53 10.24 9.69
CA GLY A 93 -13.70 10.63 8.88
C GLY A 93 -13.30 11.46 7.67
N ASP A 94 -13.95 12.63 7.53
CA ASP A 94 -13.65 13.57 6.45
C ASP A 94 -12.66 14.65 6.85
N ASN A 95 -12.07 14.53 8.04
CA ASN A 95 -11.14 15.54 8.57
C ASN A 95 -9.74 15.30 8.02
N ILE A 96 -9.51 15.70 6.78
CA ILE A 96 -8.22 15.56 6.10
C ILE A 96 -7.68 16.95 5.73
N SER A 97 -6.35 17.03 5.60
CA SER A 97 -5.71 18.28 5.23
C SER A 97 -6.17 18.75 3.85
N PRO A 98 -6.42 20.08 3.69
CA PRO A 98 -6.74 20.61 2.36
C PRO A 98 -5.62 20.48 1.35
N ASP A 99 -4.40 20.14 1.80
CA ASP A 99 -3.28 19.87 0.90
C ASP A 99 -3.36 18.50 0.24
N ILE A 100 -4.26 17.64 0.70
CA ILE A 100 -4.47 16.31 0.12
C ILE A 100 -5.55 16.42 -0.95
N HIS A 101 -5.16 16.28 -2.22
CA HIS A 101 -6.05 16.52 -3.36
C HIS A 101 -6.61 15.24 -3.99
N ASN A 102 -5.92 14.11 -3.80
CA ASN A 102 -6.31 12.86 -4.44
C ASN A 102 -5.76 11.69 -3.64
N LEU A 103 -6.08 10.45 -4.06
CA LEU A 103 -5.69 9.26 -3.31
C LEU A 103 -4.19 9.00 -3.31
N SER A 104 -3.43 9.51 -4.29
CA SER A 104 -1.98 9.33 -4.27
C SER A 104 -1.31 10.10 -3.13
N GLU A 105 -2.00 11.09 -2.59
CA GLU A 105 -1.53 11.94 -1.49
C GLU A 105 -2.20 11.62 -0.15
N TYR A 106 -3.03 10.58 -0.11
CA TYR A 106 -3.90 10.30 1.04
C TYR A 106 -3.26 9.42 2.12
N PHE A 107 -2.44 8.45 1.71
CA PHE A 107 -1.92 7.44 2.64
C PHE A 107 -0.54 7.83 3.16
N TRP A 108 -0.49 8.14 4.45
CA TRP A 108 0.74 8.57 5.13
C TRP A 108 1.08 7.60 6.26
N THR A 109 2.35 7.19 6.33
CA THR A 109 2.80 6.28 7.39
C THR A 109 2.76 7.00 8.74
N SER A 110 2.87 6.22 9.82
CA SER A 110 2.90 6.77 11.17
C SER A 110 4.09 7.72 11.39
N ASP A 111 5.16 7.58 10.60
CA ASP A 111 6.32 8.47 10.67
C ASP A 111 6.23 9.67 9.72
N GLY A 112 5.12 9.83 9.02
CA GLY A 112 4.88 11.00 8.18
C GLY A 112 5.40 10.91 6.74
N TYR A 113 5.63 9.70 6.24
CA TYR A 113 6.06 9.49 4.86
C TYR A 113 4.89 9.04 4.00
N ASN A 114 4.90 9.42 2.73
CA ASN A 114 3.91 8.91 1.77
C ASN A 114 4.11 7.39 1.61
N LEU A 115 3.01 6.65 1.70
CA LEU A 115 3.08 5.18 1.67
C LEU A 115 3.68 4.65 0.37
N PHE A 116 3.37 5.27 -0.77
CA PHE A 116 3.98 4.88 -2.04
C PHE A 116 5.50 5.00 -2.00
N GLU A 117 6.02 6.07 -1.40
CA GLU A 117 7.47 6.28 -1.31
C GLU A 117 8.13 5.24 -0.43
N ILE A 118 7.53 4.92 0.72
CA ILE A 118 8.10 3.94 1.65
C ILE A 118 8.10 2.54 1.02
N ILE A 119 7.01 2.16 0.38
CA ILE A 119 6.96 0.86 -0.29
C ILE A 119 8.01 0.80 -1.40
N ARG A 120 8.10 1.87 -2.19
CA ARG A 120 9.07 1.92 -3.29
C ARG A 120 10.51 1.86 -2.79
N GLU A 121 10.83 2.53 -1.69
CA GLU A 121 12.15 2.47 -1.08
C GLU A 121 12.52 1.05 -0.66
N ALA A 122 11.58 0.35 -0.01
CA ALA A 122 11.81 -1.03 0.41
C ALA A 122 12.03 -1.94 -0.81
N LEU A 123 11.22 -1.75 -1.85
CA LEU A 123 11.34 -2.53 -3.08
C LEU A 123 12.68 -2.29 -3.77
N GLU A 124 13.10 -1.04 -3.87
CA GLU A 124 14.39 -0.69 -4.50
C GLU A 124 15.56 -1.29 -3.72
N GLU A 125 15.49 -1.29 -2.40
CA GLU A 125 16.52 -1.90 -1.57
C GLU A 125 16.58 -3.42 -1.77
N GLY A 126 15.42 -4.07 -1.79
CA GLY A 126 15.35 -5.51 -2.05
C GLY A 126 15.90 -5.87 -3.43
N LYS A 127 15.60 -5.05 -4.42
CA LYS A 127 16.12 -5.26 -5.77
C LYS A 127 17.63 -5.11 -5.82
N LYS A 128 18.16 -4.06 -5.19
CA LYS A 128 19.60 -3.78 -5.18
C LYS A 128 20.38 -4.89 -4.51
N GLU A 129 19.89 -5.38 -3.38
CA GLU A 129 20.59 -6.39 -2.58
C GLU A 129 20.20 -7.83 -2.97
N ARG A 130 19.23 -8.00 -3.86
CA ARG A 130 18.66 -9.30 -4.26
C ARG A 130 18.13 -10.08 -3.07
N ILE A 131 17.37 -9.39 -2.23
CA ILE A 131 16.77 -9.92 -1.01
C ILE A 131 15.27 -9.80 -1.11
N ASP A 132 14.54 -10.83 -0.64
CA ASP A 132 13.08 -10.81 -0.62
C ASP A 132 12.57 -9.73 0.33
N VAL A 133 11.41 -9.17 0.00
CA VAL A 133 10.76 -8.15 0.83
C VAL A 133 9.66 -8.83 1.62
N GLU A 134 9.67 -8.65 2.94
CA GLU A 134 8.67 -9.27 3.82
C GLU A 134 7.76 -8.23 4.46
N LEU A 135 6.47 -8.52 4.49
CA LEU A 135 5.50 -7.74 5.24
C LEU A 135 5.36 -8.40 6.61
N LYS A 136 5.71 -7.67 7.65
CA LYS A 136 5.74 -8.22 9.01
C LYS A 136 5.08 -7.28 10.01
N SER A 137 4.67 -7.87 11.13
CA SER A 137 4.17 -7.13 12.29
C SER A 137 5.11 -7.29 13.48
N ILE A 138 5.12 -6.27 14.32
CA ILE A 138 5.92 -6.28 15.54
C ILE A 138 5.07 -6.05 16.77
#